data_6b3919830bf8e970f6dde27ab1c2d1f6
#
_entry.id   6b3919830bf8e970f6dde27ab1c2d1f6
#
_cell.length_a   1.000
_cell.length_b   1.000
_cell.length_c   1.000
_cell.angle_alpha   90.00
_cell.angle_beta   90.00
_cell.angle_gamma   90.00
#
_symmetry.space_group_name_H-M   'P 1'
#
loop_
_entity.id
_entity.type
_entity.pdbx_description
1 polymer ?
#
loop_
_entity_poly.entity_id
_entity_poly.type
_entity_poly.pdbx_seq_one_letter_code
_entity_poly.pdbx_strand_id
1 'polypeptide(L)'
;MSYSGSEQHSDRPAVVVSNDKNNENSNVVEVVYMTTQPKTDLPTHVTVRSTGRPSTVLCEQVYSVSTERIGTYIGECSDKEMENIDIALMISLQLDGNMKTSKKYNETIKEQQEEIDLYRKKIQAMQEALKEKENEKPEITASSEETIRLQTERDTYKTMYEQLLKA
;
A
#
# COMPACT_ATOMS: atom_id res chain seq x y z
N MET A 1 -6.25 -35.24 17.41
CA MET A 1 -7.34 -34.25 17.42
C MET A 1 -7.82 -34.09 15.98
N SER A 2 -9.13 -34.16 15.74
CA SER A 2 -9.70 -33.90 14.40
C SER A 2 -9.86 -32.39 14.25
N TYR A 3 -9.24 -31.87 13.25
CA TYR A 3 -9.35 -30.46 12.86
C TYR A 3 -10.62 -30.26 12.02
N SER A 4 -11.23 -29.08 12.10
CA SER A 4 -12.48 -28.77 11.39
C SER A 4 -12.43 -27.35 10.83
N GLY A 5 -12.86 -27.20 9.57
CA GLY A 5 -13.01 -25.90 8.94
C GLY A 5 -11.70 -25.21 8.54
N SER A 6 -11.55 -23.93 8.88
CA SER A 6 -10.42 -23.06 8.48
C SER A 6 -9.18 -23.17 9.36
N GLU A 7 -9.10 -24.16 10.24
CA GLU A 7 -7.91 -24.39 11.07
C GLU A 7 -6.66 -24.68 10.24
N GLN A 8 -5.49 -24.21 10.69
CA GLN A 8 -4.25 -24.32 9.95
C GLN A 8 -3.62 -25.70 10.11
N HIS A 9 -3.30 -26.38 8.99
CA HIS A 9 -2.87 -27.78 8.97
C HIS A 9 -1.41 -28.00 8.56
N SER A 10 -0.69 -26.97 8.11
CA SER A 10 0.67 -27.13 7.58
C SER A 10 1.59 -26.05 8.11
N ASP A 11 2.90 -26.25 7.94
CA ASP A 11 3.90 -25.23 8.19
C ASP A 11 3.58 -23.96 7.40
N ARG A 12 3.44 -22.86 8.08
CA ARG A 12 3.11 -21.56 7.49
C ARG A 12 3.94 -20.47 8.11
N PRO A 13 4.25 -19.45 7.33
CA PRO A 13 4.86 -18.25 7.89
C PRO A 13 3.91 -17.62 8.90
N ALA A 14 4.47 -17.16 10.01
CA ALA A 14 3.75 -16.54 11.11
C ALA A 14 4.55 -15.35 11.65
N VAL A 15 3.85 -14.38 12.20
CA VAL A 15 4.45 -13.27 12.96
C VAL A 15 4.33 -13.59 14.43
N VAL A 16 5.43 -13.48 15.19
CA VAL A 16 5.42 -13.54 16.65
C VAL A 16 4.87 -12.21 17.17
N VAL A 17 3.84 -12.26 17.97
CA VAL A 17 3.13 -11.09 18.51
C VAL A 17 3.19 -11.00 20.03
N SER A 18 3.73 -12.00 20.70
CA SER A 18 4.02 -11.97 22.14
C SER A 18 5.25 -11.09 22.41
N ASN A 19 5.25 -10.40 23.55
CA ASN A 19 6.32 -9.50 23.94
C ASN A 19 7.58 -10.25 24.39
N ASP A 20 8.74 -9.59 24.29
CA ASP A 20 10.06 -10.16 24.57
C ASP A 20 10.16 -10.77 25.98
N LYS A 21 9.60 -10.09 26.99
CA LYS A 21 9.62 -10.57 28.37
C LYS A 21 8.89 -11.91 28.55
N ASN A 22 7.78 -12.10 27.85
CA ASN A 22 7.08 -13.38 27.83
C ASN A 22 7.89 -14.42 27.07
N ASN A 23 8.45 -14.05 25.93
CA ASN A 23 9.24 -14.95 25.07
C ASN A 23 10.51 -15.46 25.77
N GLU A 24 11.16 -14.62 26.60
CA GLU A 24 12.34 -14.99 27.38
C GLU A 24 12.01 -15.95 28.55
N ASN A 25 10.79 -15.90 29.07
CA ASN A 25 10.39 -16.64 30.29
C ASN A 25 9.40 -17.75 30.04
N SER A 26 9.09 -18.06 28.79
CA SER A 26 8.10 -19.07 28.40
C SER A 26 8.63 -19.97 27.28
N ASN A 27 8.25 -21.24 27.32
CA ASN A 27 8.44 -22.17 26.19
C ASN A 27 7.36 -22.05 25.12
N VAL A 28 6.51 -21.02 25.20
CA VAL A 28 5.41 -20.77 24.30
C VAL A 28 5.44 -19.31 23.86
N VAL A 29 5.19 -19.06 22.59
CA VAL A 29 5.02 -17.73 22.00
C VAL A 29 3.65 -17.63 21.35
N GLU A 30 3.10 -16.42 21.30
CA GLU A 30 1.88 -16.14 20.57
C GLU A 30 2.22 -15.73 19.13
N VAL A 31 1.54 -16.35 18.18
CA VAL A 31 1.75 -16.10 16.76
C VAL A 31 0.44 -15.86 16.03
N VAL A 32 0.52 -15.11 14.95
CA VAL A 32 -0.54 -14.96 13.94
C VAL A 32 -0.02 -15.44 12.59
N TYR A 33 -0.80 -16.26 11.90
CA TYR A 33 -0.37 -16.80 10.61
C TYR A 33 -0.51 -15.80 9.48
N MET A 34 0.37 -15.97 8.48
CA MET A 34 0.32 -15.20 7.24
C MET A 34 -0.09 -16.09 6.07
N THR A 35 -0.68 -15.47 5.05
CA THR A 35 -1.04 -16.13 3.80
C THR A 35 -0.76 -15.23 2.60
N THR A 36 -0.29 -15.83 1.51
CA THR A 36 -0.19 -15.18 0.20
C THR A 36 -1.47 -15.31 -0.63
N GLN A 37 -2.45 -16.06 -0.14
CA GLN A 37 -3.75 -16.21 -0.81
C GLN A 37 -4.56 -14.92 -0.66
N PRO A 38 -5.23 -14.47 -1.74
CA PRO A 38 -6.12 -13.32 -1.64
C PRO A 38 -7.17 -13.53 -0.54
N LYS A 39 -7.38 -12.52 0.27
CA LYS A 39 -8.37 -12.51 1.35
C LYS A 39 -9.29 -11.31 1.20
N THR A 40 -10.49 -11.44 1.76
CA THR A 40 -11.41 -10.32 1.93
C THR A 40 -10.76 -9.26 2.80
N ASP A 41 -10.96 -8.00 2.47
CA ASP A 41 -10.48 -6.88 3.26
C ASP A 41 -11.29 -6.80 4.56
N LEU A 42 -10.63 -7.12 5.68
CA LEU A 42 -11.20 -7.08 7.03
C LEU A 42 -10.31 -6.20 7.92
N PRO A 43 -10.86 -5.54 8.93
CA PRO A 43 -10.08 -4.75 9.89
C PRO A 43 -9.02 -5.56 10.66
N THR A 44 -9.17 -6.90 10.68
CA THR A 44 -8.23 -7.85 11.30
C THR A 44 -7.17 -8.37 10.33
N HIS A 45 -7.22 -7.96 9.06
CA HIS A 45 -6.27 -8.37 8.03
C HIS A 45 -5.24 -7.27 7.77
N VAL A 46 -3.97 -7.59 7.95
CA VAL A 46 -2.86 -6.63 7.73
C VAL A 46 -1.94 -7.15 6.63
N THR A 47 -1.71 -6.31 5.61
CA THR A 47 -0.75 -6.65 4.55
C THR A 47 0.65 -6.28 4.99
N VAL A 48 1.56 -7.26 5.01
CA VAL A 48 3.00 -7.09 5.24
C VAL A 48 3.78 -7.31 3.95
N ARG A 49 4.85 -6.53 3.74
CA ARG A 49 5.72 -6.57 2.55
C ARG A 49 7.19 -6.72 2.88
N SER A 50 7.60 -6.39 4.10
CA SER A 50 8.98 -6.42 4.57
C SER A 50 9.59 -7.83 4.57
N THR A 51 8.77 -8.89 4.59
CA THR A 51 9.19 -10.30 4.56
C THR A 51 9.46 -10.87 3.16
N GLY A 52 9.60 -10.01 2.14
CA GLY A 52 9.99 -10.37 0.78
C GLY A 52 8.83 -10.69 -0.17
N ARG A 53 7.71 -11.25 0.31
CA ARG A 53 6.47 -11.44 -0.46
C ARG A 53 5.30 -10.75 0.23
N PRO A 54 4.50 -9.97 -0.49
CA PRO A 54 3.26 -9.44 0.08
C PRO A 54 2.41 -10.59 0.64
N SER A 55 2.10 -10.50 1.92
CA SER A 55 1.33 -11.52 2.63
C SER A 55 0.30 -10.84 3.52
N THR A 56 -0.83 -11.49 3.74
CA THR A 56 -1.87 -11.02 4.65
C THR A 56 -1.71 -11.75 5.98
N VAL A 57 -1.54 -10.99 7.06
CA VAL A 57 -1.56 -11.47 8.45
C VAL A 57 -3.02 -11.56 8.90
N LEU A 58 -3.39 -12.69 9.50
CA LEU A 58 -4.76 -13.01 9.91
C LEU A 58 -4.89 -12.85 11.43
N CYS A 59 -5.08 -11.61 11.89
CA CYS A 59 -5.08 -11.30 13.33
C CYS A 59 -6.30 -11.82 14.09
N GLU A 60 -7.30 -12.39 13.40
CA GLU A 60 -8.38 -13.16 14.04
C GLU A 60 -7.97 -14.58 14.43
N GLN A 61 -6.76 -15.03 14.03
CA GLN A 61 -6.25 -16.37 14.30
C GLN A 61 -4.96 -16.29 15.11
N VAL A 62 -5.11 -16.06 16.41
CA VAL A 62 -3.99 -16.05 17.36
C VAL A 62 -3.78 -17.45 17.91
N TYR A 63 -2.53 -17.93 17.90
CA TYR A 63 -2.17 -19.28 18.37
C TYR A 63 -1.00 -19.22 19.33
N SER A 64 -1.12 -20.00 20.41
CA SER A 64 -0.01 -20.32 21.30
C SER A 64 0.78 -21.50 20.72
N VAL A 65 2.04 -21.28 20.42
CA VAL A 65 2.91 -22.26 19.78
C VAL A 65 4.15 -22.49 20.63
N SER A 66 4.51 -23.77 20.86
CA SER A 66 5.77 -24.10 21.53
C SER A 66 6.96 -23.57 20.71
N THR A 67 7.96 -23.00 21.40
CA THR A 67 9.21 -22.51 20.77
C THR A 67 9.92 -23.62 19.98
N GLU A 68 9.79 -24.88 20.36
CA GLU A 68 10.35 -26.03 19.63
C GLU A 68 9.72 -26.24 18.25
N ARG A 69 8.54 -25.66 18.00
CA ARG A 69 7.83 -25.73 16.73
C ARG A 69 8.12 -24.54 15.82
N ILE A 70 8.89 -23.58 16.29
CA ILE A 70 9.32 -22.43 15.48
C ILE A 70 10.41 -22.92 14.53
N GLY A 71 10.14 -22.74 13.25
CA GLY A 71 11.06 -23.14 12.18
C GLY A 71 12.08 -22.05 11.84
N THR A 72 12.38 -21.92 10.56
CA THR A 72 13.37 -20.99 10.06
C THR A 72 12.89 -19.54 10.15
N TYR A 73 13.77 -18.65 10.60
CA TYR A 73 13.55 -17.21 10.53
C TYR A 73 13.44 -16.74 9.07
N ILE A 74 12.39 -15.99 8.78
CA ILE A 74 12.09 -15.52 7.42
C ILE A 74 12.47 -14.06 7.24
N GLY A 75 12.27 -13.25 8.25
CA GLY A 75 12.49 -11.80 8.20
C GLY A 75 11.79 -11.09 9.34
N GLU A 76 11.84 -9.77 9.31
CA GLU A 76 11.28 -8.87 10.32
C GLU A 76 10.23 -7.96 9.69
N CYS A 77 9.12 -7.77 10.38
CA CYS A 77 8.13 -6.77 10.01
C CYS A 77 8.66 -5.37 10.37
N SER A 78 8.36 -4.39 9.54
CA SER A 78 8.67 -2.99 9.88
C SER A 78 7.83 -2.52 11.07
N ASP A 79 8.31 -1.49 11.79
CA ASP A 79 7.59 -0.89 12.92
C ASP A 79 6.15 -0.53 12.55
N LYS A 80 5.95 0.02 11.34
CA LYS A 80 4.63 0.39 10.86
C LYS A 80 3.71 -0.81 10.60
N GLU A 81 4.27 -1.92 10.15
CA GLU A 81 3.52 -3.16 9.96
C GLU A 81 3.16 -3.77 11.32
N MET A 82 4.07 -3.73 12.30
CA MET A 82 3.80 -4.17 13.66
C MET A 82 2.72 -3.32 14.34
N GLU A 83 2.78 -1.99 14.24
CA GLU A 83 1.72 -1.11 14.73
C GLU A 83 0.34 -1.47 14.15
N ASN A 84 0.27 -1.76 12.85
CA ASN A 84 -0.98 -2.16 12.21
C ASN A 84 -1.46 -3.54 12.71
N ILE A 85 -0.54 -4.46 12.96
CA ILE A 85 -0.85 -5.78 13.53
C ILE A 85 -1.38 -5.61 14.96
N ASP A 86 -0.78 -4.76 15.78
CA ASP A 86 -1.23 -4.46 17.14
C ASP A 86 -2.66 -3.92 17.15
N ILE A 87 -2.96 -2.97 16.26
CA ILE A 87 -4.31 -2.41 16.10
C ILE A 87 -5.30 -3.51 15.69
N ALA A 88 -4.94 -4.34 14.72
CA ALA A 88 -5.78 -5.42 14.24
C ALA A 88 -6.04 -6.49 15.33
N LEU A 89 -5.04 -6.80 16.16
CA LEU A 89 -5.19 -7.67 17.32
C LEU A 89 -6.10 -7.04 18.38
N MET A 90 -5.96 -5.76 18.68
CA MET A 90 -6.85 -5.05 19.60
C MET A 90 -8.30 -5.12 19.12
N ILE A 91 -8.55 -4.95 17.81
CA ILE A 91 -9.88 -5.10 17.22
C ILE A 91 -10.37 -6.53 17.35
N SER A 92 -9.54 -7.51 16.95
CA SER A 92 -9.89 -8.93 16.96
C SER A 92 -10.26 -9.44 18.34
N LEU A 93 -9.53 -9.01 19.37
CA LEU A 93 -9.72 -9.43 20.76
C LEU A 93 -10.65 -8.48 21.53
N GLN A 94 -11.19 -7.47 20.88
CA GLN A 94 -12.07 -6.43 21.47
C GLN A 94 -11.45 -5.80 22.74
N LEU A 95 -10.13 -5.52 22.68
CA LEU A 95 -9.38 -4.92 23.80
C LEU A 95 -9.58 -3.41 23.91
N ASP A 96 -10.19 -2.79 22.93
CA ASP A 96 -10.49 -1.37 22.82
C ASP A 96 -11.60 -0.86 23.75
N GLY A 97 -12.34 -1.78 24.38
CA GLY A 97 -13.55 -1.48 25.19
C GLY A 97 -13.34 -0.61 26.43
N ASN A 98 -12.09 -0.33 26.85
CA ASN A 98 -11.78 0.47 28.03
C ASN A 98 -10.67 1.50 27.85
N MET A 99 -10.13 1.68 26.66
CA MET A 99 -9.06 2.66 26.44
C MET A 99 -9.65 3.98 25.91
N LYS A 100 -9.44 5.08 26.62
CA LYS A 100 -9.60 6.45 26.11
C LYS A 100 -8.87 6.70 24.80
N THR A 101 -7.92 5.84 24.50
CA THR A 101 -7.10 5.78 23.26
C THR A 101 -7.94 5.38 22.05
N SER A 102 -8.85 4.41 22.17
CA SER A 102 -9.69 3.94 21.07
C SER A 102 -10.62 5.02 20.51
N LYS A 103 -11.20 5.85 21.37
CA LYS A 103 -12.00 6.99 20.92
C LYS A 103 -11.18 7.98 20.11
N LYS A 104 -9.97 8.29 20.56
CA LYS A 104 -9.05 9.19 19.85
C LYS A 104 -8.61 8.63 18.50
N TYR A 105 -8.32 7.33 18.40
CA TYR A 105 -7.98 6.69 17.13
C TYR A 105 -9.16 6.66 16.16
N ASN A 106 -10.36 6.33 16.65
CA ASN A 106 -11.56 6.33 15.82
C ASN A 106 -11.94 7.74 15.33
N GLU A 107 -11.75 8.76 16.16
CA GLU A 107 -11.90 10.16 15.77
C GLU A 107 -10.87 10.55 14.70
N THR A 108 -9.60 10.20 14.91
CA THR A 108 -8.53 10.47 13.93
C THR A 108 -8.77 9.73 12.60
N ILE A 109 -9.18 8.46 12.64
CA ILE A 109 -9.51 7.67 11.43
C ILE A 109 -10.68 8.35 10.68
N LYS A 110 -11.69 8.80 11.40
CA LYS A 110 -12.83 9.49 10.79
C LYS A 110 -12.43 10.81 10.14
N GLU A 111 -11.61 11.62 10.84
CA GLU A 111 -11.07 12.87 10.30
C GLU A 111 -10.23 12.64 9.04
N GLN A 112 -9.36 11.63 9.05
CA GLN A 112 -8.55 11.24 7.88
C GLN A 112 -9.41 10.75 6.71
N GLN A 113 -10.48 10.01 6.99
CA GLN A 113 -11.39 9.55 5.96
C GLN A 113 -12.15 10.72 5.31
N GLU A 114 -12.62 11.68 6.10
CA GLU A 114 -13.25 12.89 5.60
C GLU A 114 -12.29 13.73 4.75
N GLU A 115 -11.02 13.79 5.12
CA GLU A 115 -9.97 14.47 4.35
C GLU A 115 -9.69 13.76 3.01
N ILE A 116 -9.60 12.44 3.02
CA ILE A 116 -9.44 11.63 1.81
C ILE A 116 -10.61 11.84 0.85
N ASP A 117 -11.82 11.87 1.34
CA ASP A 117 -13.01 12.08 0.52
C ASP A 117 -13.06 13.50 -0.06
N LEU A 118 -12.57 14.50 0.69
CA LEU A 118 -12.39 15.85 0.19
C LEU A 118 -11.36 15.94 -0.94
N TYR A 119 -10.20 15.28 -0.76
CA TYR A 119 -9.18 15.23 -1.81
C TYR A 119 -9.65 14.49 -3.06
N ARG A 120 -10.39 13.41 -2.91
CA ARG A 120 -11.00 12.69 -4.05
C ARG A 120 -11.93 13.60 -4.85
N LYS A 121 -12.78 14.38 -4.19
CA LYS A 121 -13.65 15.35 -4.86
C LYS A 121 -12.85 16.44 -5.58
N LYS A 122 -11.77 16.96 -4.97
CA LYS A 122 -10.89 17.94 -5.63
C LYS A 122 -10.20 17.38 -6.87
N ILE A 123 -9.70 16.15 -6.77
CA ILE A 123 -9.05 15.46 -7.90
C ILE A 123 -10.04 15.28 -9.05
N GLN A 124 -11.25 14.84 -8.74
CA GLN A 124 -12.29 14.68 -9.76
C GLN A 124 -12.63 16.02 -10.44
N ALA A 125 -12.83 17.07 -9.69
CA ALA A 125 -13.10 18.41 -10.24
C ALA A 125 -11.93 18.94 -11.11
N MET A 126 -10.68 18.70 -10.69
CA MET A 126 -9.51 19.05 -11.50
C MET A 126 -9.42 18.24 -12.79
N GLN A 127 -9.76 16.95 -12.74
CA GLN A 127 -9.78 16.11 -13.94
C GLN A 127 -10.86 16.55 -14.94
N GLU A 128 -12.02 16.94 -14.45
CA GLU A 128 -13.10 17.49 -15.29
C GLU A 128 -12.68 18.81 -15.93
N ALA A 129 -12.10 19.74 -15.16
CA ALA A 129 -11.59 21.01 -15.66
C ALA A 129 -10.43 20.85 -16.67
N LEU A 130 -9.58 19.83 -16.51
CA LEU A 130 -8.53 19.51 -17.48
C LEU A 130 -9.13 18.99 -18.79
N LYS A 131 -10.13 18.12 -18.72
CA LYS A 131 -10.83 17.61 -19.93
C LYS A 131 -11.53 18.74 -20.68
N GLU A 132 -12.18 19.67 -19.98
CA GLU A 132 -12.77 20.86 -20.61
C GLU A 132 -11.73 21.70 -21.33
N LYS A 133 -10.58 21.98 -20.70
CA LYS A 133 -9.48 22.72 -21.32
C LYS A 133 -8.80 21.98 -22.47
N GLU A 134 -8.76 20.66 -22.45
CA GLU A 134 -8.28 19.86 -23.57
C GLU A 134 -9.24 19.93 -24.78
N ASN A 135 -10.54 19.96 -24.50
CA ASN A 135 -11.57 20.13 -25.52
C ASN A 135 -11.65 21.58 -26.05
N GLU A 136 -11.27 22.57 -25.24
CA GLU A 136 -11.20 23.99 -25.62
C GLU A 136 -9.87 24.38 -26.29
N LYS A 137 -8.87 23.48 -26.33
CA LYS A 137 -7.70 23.76 -27.17
C LYS A 137 -8.21 23.97 -28.59
N PRO A 138 -8.11 25.21 -29.12
CA PRO A 138 -8.37 25.39 -30.56
C PRO A 138 -7.41 24.41 -31.23
N GLU A 139 -7.91 23.64 -32.19
CA GLU A 139 -7.05 23.05 -33.19
C GLU A 139 -6.13 24.19 -33.64
N ILE A 140 -4.88 24.11 -33.21
CA ILE A 140 -3.84 24.94 -33.83
C ILE A 140 -3.71 24.33 -35.22
N THR A 141 -4.65 24.71 -36.08
CA THR A 141 -4.39 24.88 -37.47
C THR A 141 -3.41 26.06 -37.55
N ALA A 142 -2.18 25.84 -37.02
CA ALA A 142 -1.07 26.54 -37.58
C ALA A 142 -1.25 26.32 -39.06
N SER A 143 -1.61 27.41 -39.76
CA SER A 143 -1.87 27.38 -41.19
C SER A 143 -0.77 26.51 -41.79
N SER A 144 -1.12 25.44 -42.48
CA SER A 144 -0.14 24.49 -43.03
C SER A 144 0.88 25.26 -43.89
N GLU A 145 0.48 26.40 -44.43
CA GLU A 145 1.29 27.34 -45.15
C GLU A 145 2.38 28.00 -44.30
N GLU A 146 2.09 28.42 -43.07
CA GLU A 146 3.08 29.10 -42.21
C GLU A 146 4.11 28.10 -41.66
N THR A 147 3.67 26.88 -41.35
CA THR A 147 4.58 25.79 -40.94
C THR A 147 5.47 25.38 -42.13
N ILE A 148 4.92 25.25 -43.32
CA ILE A 148 5.68 24.95 -44.56
C ILE A 148 6.67 26.07 -44.86
N ARG A 149 6.26 27.34 -44.72
CA ARG A 149 7.12 28.51 -44.92
C ARG A 149 8.31 28.49 -43.94
N LEU A 150 8.06 28.31 -42.66
CA LEU A 150 9.13 28.26 -41.65
C LEU A 150 10.08 27.06 -41.85
N GLN A 151 9.56 25.92 -42.29
CA GLN A 151 10.39 24.77 -42.65
C GLN A 151 11.25 25.06 -43.86
N THR A 152 10.70 25.71 -44.91
CA THR A 152 11.43 26.08 -46.12
C THR A 152 12.53 27.11 -45.83
N GLU A 153 12.24 28.12 -45.01
CA GLU A 153 13.23 29.09 -44.56
C GLU A 153 14.38 28.44 -43.79
N ARG A 154 14.04 27.57 -42.85
CA ARG A 154 15.05 26.81 -42.07
C ARG A 154 15.95 25.97 -42.96
N ASP A 155 15.39 25.25 -43.91
CA ASP A 155 16.16 24.37 -44.81
C ASP A 155 17.03 25.18 -45.79
N THR A 156 16.55 26.36 -46.20
CA THR A 156 17.33 27.31 -46.98
C THR A 156 18.54 27.82 -46.20
N TYR A 157 18.35 28.29 -44.96
CA TYR A 157 19.46 28.77 -44.13
C TYR A 157 20.44 27.63 -43.81
N LYS A 158 19.98 26.42 -43.58
CA LYS A 158 20.84 25.25 -43.37
C LYS A 158 21.72 24.96 -44.58
N THR A 159 21.13 24.99 -45.77
CA THR A 159 21.88 24.79 -47.04
C THR A 159 22.94 25.88 -47.29
N MET A 160 22.61 27.15 -47.07
CA MET A 160 23.55 28.25 -47.14
C MET A 160 24.70 28.11 -46.14
N TYR A 161 24.40 27.72 -44.91
CA TYR A 161 25.41 27.50 -43.88
C TYR A 161 26.35 26.34 -44.24
N GLU A 162 25.81 25.24 -44.75
CA GLU A 162 26.61 24.08 -45.20
C GLU A 162 27.50 24.42 -46.41
N GLN A 163 27.06 25.33 -47.30
CA GLN A 163 27.88 25.82 -48.42
C GLN A 163 29.03 26.73 -47.94
N LEU A 164 28.79 27.57 -46.94
CA LEU A 164 29.82 28.42 -46.35
C LEU A 164 30.91 27.62 -45.60
N LEU A 165 30.57 26.47 -45.05
CA LEU A 165 31.53 25.61 -44.37
C LEU A 165 32.41 24.80 -45.34
N LYS A 166 32.05 24.73 -46.63
CA LYS A 166 32.78 23.98 -47.66
C LYS A 166 33.65 24.88 -48.56
N ALA A 167 33.57 26.21 -48.40
CA ALA A 167 34.37 27.19 -49.08
C ALA A 167 35.57 27.58 -48.22
#